data_3e2f7b30266e6cbda1f366be1d3186de
#
_entry.id   3e2f7b30266e6cbda1f366be1d3186de
#
_cell.length_a   1.000
_cell.length_b   1.000
_cell.length_c   1.000
_cell.angle_alpha   90.00
_cell.angle_beta   90.00
_cell.angle_gamma   90.00
#
_symmetry.space_group_name_H-M   'P 1'
#
loop_
_entity.id
_entity.type
_entity.pdbx_description
1 polymer ?
#
loop_
_entity_poly.entity_id
_entity_poly.type
_entity_poly.pdbx_seq_one_letter_code
_entity_poly.pdbx_strand_id
1 'polypeptide(L)'
;MITNELNIGLIEAAKEKMPTGTNLANTLMDILYIGKEAIYRRLRGEVPFTLAEAAVISRKLGISLDKMIGVSFSNNAVFDLNVVHHTNTFETYHDILTKYVDAFDNIREDPTTEMATSSNILPQALYLKHDVLSKFRLFKWMYQNENIKCKHFDELEIPHKIYNIQKDFVNMTQQMKTTDYIWDNTVFEHVVRD
;
A
#
# COMPACT_ATOMS: atom_id res chain seq x y z
N MET A 1 26.12 12.78 5.10
CA MET A 1 24.75 12.70 5.64
C MET A 1 23.85 11.93 4.66
N ILE A 2 23.54 12.40 3.48
CA ILE A 2 22.65 11.76 2.49
C ILE A 2 23.03 10.32 2.12
N THR A 3 24.31 10.02 1.93
CA THR A 3 24.77 8.65 1.56
C THR A 3 24.47 7.61 2.65
N ASN A 4 24.50 8.00 3.92
CA ASN A 4 24.20 7.11 5.03
C ASN A 4 22.69 6.84 5.13
N GLU A 5 21.87 7.84 4.90
CA GLU A 5 20.40 7.73 4.89
C GLU A 5 19.92 6.78 3.79
N LEU A 6 20.47 6.90 2.58
CA LEU A 6 20.16 5.99 1.47
C LEU A 6 20.59 4.54 1.75
N ASN A 7 21.74 4.37 2.39
CA ASN A 7 22.22 3.03 2.77
C ASN A 7 21.31 2.39 3.84
N ILE A 8 20.89 3.17 4.83
CA ILE A 8 19.94 2.74 5.87
C ILE A 8 18.59 2.38 5.21
N GLY A 9 18.05 3.25 4.36
CA GLY A 9 16.80 3.00 3.65
C GLY A 9 16.83 1.71 2.81
N LEU A 10 17.93 1.42 2.13
CA LEU A 10 18.09 0.17 1.38
C LEU A 10 18.08 -1.06 2.30
N ILE A 11 18.75 -0.96 3.47
CA ILE A 11 18.79 -2.04 4.45
C ILE A 11 17.40 -2.30 5.03
N GLU A 12 16.65 -1.26 5.37
CA GLU A 12 15.30 -1.36 5.90
C GLU A 12 14.32 -1.94 4.87
N ALA A 13 14.34 -1.43 3.66
CA ALA A 13 13.54 -1.97 2.56
C ALA A 13 13.88 -3.44 2.27
N ALA A 14 15.17 -3.81 2.37
CA ALA A 14 15.58 -5.21 2.23
C ALA A 14 15.04 -6.09 3.37
N LYS A 15 15.06 -5.61 4.62
CA LYS A 15 14.49 -6.33 5.77
C LYS A 15 13.00 -6.59 5.62
N GLU A 16 12.23 -5.60 5.15
CA GLU A 16 10.78 -5.71 4.94
C GLU A 16 10.41 -6.76 3.88
N LYS A 17 11.29 -6.97 2.90
CA LYS A 17 11.10 -7.98 1.84
C LYS A 17 11.53 -9.38 2.23
N MET A 18 12.12 -9.56 3.42
CA MET A 18 12.60 -10.87 3.86
C MET A 18 11.46 -11.72 4.43
N PRO A 19 11.36 -13.00 4.05
CA PRO A 19 10.46 -13.94 4.71
C PRO A 19 10.80 -14.10 6.19
N THR A 20 9.78 -14.32 7.02
CA THR A 20 9.95 -14.56 8.46
C THR A 20 10.93 -15.72 8.72
N GLY A 21 11.93 -15.48 9.56
CA GLY A 21 12.94 -16.50 9.93
C GLY A 21 14.16 -16.55 9.02
N THR A 22 14.25 -15.73 7.96
CA THR A 22 15.44 -15.66 7.12
C THR A 22 16.48 -14.68 7.67
N ASN A 23 17.75 -14.92 7.36
CA ASN A 23 18.85 -14.05 7.79
C ASN A 23 19.27 -13.12 6.64
N LEU A 24 19.06 -11.82 6.82
CA LEU A 24 19.38 -10.81 5.80
C LEU A 24 20.83 -10.88 5.33
N ALA A 25 21.79 -11.07 6.25
CA ALA A 25 23.21 -11.10 5.88
C ALA A 25 23.51 -12.28 4.95
N ASN A 26 22.97 -13.45 5.22
CA ASN A 26 23.16 -14.64 4.37
C ASN A 26 22.52 -14.41 2.99
N THR A 27 21.29 -13.89 2.95
CA THR A 27 20.62 -13.56 1.68
C THR A 27 21.41 -12.56 0.84
N LEU A 28 21.94 -11.51 1.47
CA LEU A 28 22.76 -10.52 0.76
C LEU A 28 24.11 -11.10 0.28
N MET A 29 24.71 -12.03 1.04
CA MET A 29 25.90 -12.77 0.57
C MET A 29 25.59 -13.55 -0.69
N ASP A 30 24.46 -14.25 -0.74
CA ASP A 30 24.04 -15.05 -1.88
C ASP A 30 23.67 -14.18 -3.10
N ILE A 31 23.09 -13.00 -2.87
CA ILE A 31 22.70 -12.07 -3.93
C ILE A 31 23.93 -11.38 -4.55
N LEU A 32 24.88 -10.95 -3.72
CA LEU A 32 26.01 -10.10 -4.14
C LEU A 32 27.29 -10.90 -4.41
N TYR A 33 27.34 -12.16 -4.00
CA TYR A 33 28.53 -13.02 -4.08
C TYR A 33 29.77 -12.41 -3.40
N ILE A 34 29.58 -11.74 -2.26
CA ILE A 34 30.65 -11.16 -1.45
C ILE A 34 30.73 -11.79 -0.06
N GLY A 35 31.91 -11.76 0.55
CA GLY A 35 32.15 -12.42 1.80
C GLY A 35 31.40 -11.81 3.00
N LYS A 36 31.24 -12.64 4.04
CA LYS A 36 30.48 -12.33 5.26
C LYS A 36 30.89 -10.99 5.89
N GLU A 37 32.19 -10.78 6.07
CA GLU A 37 32.70 -9.55 6.69
C GLU A 37 32.34 -8.30 5.86
N ALA A 38 32.44 -8.38 4.56
CA ALA A 38 32.08 -7.28 3.67
C ALA A 38 30.57 -6.91 3.77
N ILE A 39 29.68 -7.91 3.92
CA ILE A 39 28.26 -7.68 4.17
C ILE A 39 28.04 -7.03 5.54
N TYR A 40 28.66 -7.55 6.60
CA TYR A 40 28.46 -6.99 7.93
C TYR A 40 28.94 -5.55 8.05
N ARG A 41 30.04 -5.19 7.39
CA ARG A 41 30.50 -3.79 7.33
C ARG A 41 29.49 -2.87 6.65
N ARG A 42 28.80 -3.35 5.59
CA ARG A 42 27.74 -2.61 4.93
C ARG A 42 26.49 -2.47 5.81
N LEU A 43 26.09 -3.56 6.47
CA LEU A 43 24.96 -3.54 7.39
C LEU A 43 25.17 -2.65 8.61
N ARG A 44 26.42 -2.49 9.07
CA ARG A 44 26.77 -1.54 10.14
C ARG A 44 26.95 -0.10 9.66
N GLY A 45 26.86 0.13 8.35
CA GLY A 45 27.04 1.47 7.77
C GLY A 45 28.50 1.93 7.67
N GLU A 46 29.47 1.05 7.94
CA GLU A 46 30.91 1.36 7.83
C GLU A 46 31.35 1.56 6.38
N VAL A 47 30.69 0.87 5.46
CA VAL A 47 30.92 0.95 4.02
C VAL A 47 29.53 0.97 3.35
N PRO A 48 29.20 1.99 2.56
CA PRO A 48 27.91 2.02 1.86
C PRO A 48 27.86 0.96 0.74
N PHE A 49 26.67 0.50 0.40
CA PHE A 49 26.46 -0.26 -0.83
C PHE A 49 26.77 0.60 -2.04
N THR A 50 27.46 0.03 -3.01
CA THR A 50 27.65 0.70 -4.31
C THR A 50 26.33 0.73 -5.09
N LEU A 51 26.22 1.62 -6.07
CA LEU A 51 25.05 1.68 -6.95
C LEU A 51 24.77 0.33 -7.64
N ALA A 52 25.84 -0.37 -8.07
CA ALA A 52 25.72 -1.68 -8.70
C ALA A 52 25.15 -2.73 -7.72
N GLU A 53 25.64 -2.76 -6.48
CA GLU A 53 25.14 -3.65 -5.43
C GLU A 53 23.68 -3.33 -5.09
N ALA A 54 23.34 -2.05 -4.91
CA ALA A 54 21.97 -1.60 -4.66
C ALA A 54 21.03 -2.01 -5.80
N ALA A 55 21.43 -1.87 -7.06
CA ALA A 55 20.63 -2.29 -8.22
C ALA A 55 20.41 -3.81 -8.24
N VAL A 56 21.42 -4.61 -7.90
CA VAL A 56 21.27 -6.08 -7.83
C VAL A 56 20.35 -6.49 -6.69
N ILE A 57 20.50 -5.89 -5.50
CA ILE A 57 19.60 -6.12 -4.35
C ILE A 57 18.16 -5.77 -4.72
N SER A 58 17.95 -4.58 -5.27
CA SER A 58 16.63 -4.07 -5.66
C SER A 58 15.93 -5.00 -6.65
N ARG A 59 16.63 -5.44 -7.69
CA ARG A 59 16.09 -6.37 -8.67
C ARG A 59 15.74 -7.73 -8.07
N LYS A 60 16.56 -8.24 -7.15
CA LYS A 60 16.36 -9.57 -6.54
C LYS A 60 15.26 -9.58 -5.49
N LEU A 61 15.13 -8.50 -4.73
CA LEU A 61 14.15 -8.39 -3.64
C LEU A 61 12.88 -7.60 -4.04
N GLY A 62 12.79 -7.09 -5.27
CA GLY A 62 11.64 -6.30 -5.71
C GLY A 62 11.53 -4.94 -5.00
N ILE A 63 12.67 -4.29 -4.71
CA ILE A 63 12.74 -2.96 -4.09
C ILE A 63 12.81 -1.91 -5.19
N SER A 64 12.01 -0.84 -5.10
CA SER A 64 12.13 0.32 -5.98
C SER A 64 13.12 1.32 -5.38
N LEU A 65 14.24 1.56 -6.08
CA LEU A 65 15.21 2.60 -5.68
C LEU A 65 14.61 4.00 -5.82
N ASP A 66 13.82 4.25 -6.86
CA ASP A 66 13.19 5.55 -7.10
C ASP A 66 12.23 5.90 -5.95
N LYS A 67 11.42 4.94 -5.50
CA LYS A 67 10.55 5.11 -4.34
C LYS A 67 11.35 5.38 -3.07
N MET A 68 12.44 4.68 -2.86
CA MET A 68 13.31 4.85 -1.70
C MET A 68 14.00 6.22 -1.66
N ILE A 69 14.38 6.74 -2.82
CA ILE A 69 15.05 8.04 -2.96
C ILE A 69 14.04 9.21 -2.87
N GLY A 70 12.74 8.92 -2.99
CA GLY A 70 11.71 9.96 -3.00
C GLY A 70 11.80 10.85 -4.24
N VAL A 71 12.19 10.29 -5.38
CA VAL A 71 12.36 11.08 -6.61
C VAL A 71 10.99 11.51 -7.12
N SER A 72 10.63 12.74 -6.79
CA SER A 72 9.58 13.47 -7.49
C SER A 72 10.19 14.24 -8.65
N PHE A 73 10.27 13.62 -9.82
CA PHE A 73 10.53 14.39 -11.03
C PHE A 73 9.30 15.24 -11.33
N SER A 74 9.50 16.48 -11.70
CA SER A 74 8.43 17.46 -11.98
C SER A 74 7.38 16.99 -13.00
N ASN A 75 7.65 15.91 -13.74
CA ASN A 75 6.79 15.38 -14.79
C ASN A 75 6.52 13.86 -14.69
N ASN A 76 7.02 13.17 -13.66
CA ASN A 76 6.84 11.73 -13.47
C ASN A 76 6.26 11.45 -12.10
N ALA A 77 5.34 10.50 -12.04
CA ALA A 77 4.81 9.96 -10.79
C ALA A 77 5.16 8.48 -10.66
N VAL A 78 5.53 8.04 -9.46
CA VAL A 78 5.75 6.63 -9.16
C VAL A 78 4.44 6.05 -8.64
N PHE A 79 3.93 5.02 -9.29
CA PHE A 79 2.71 4.31 -8.91
C PHE A 79 3.04 2.92 -8.43
N ASP A 80 2.51 2.52 -7.28
CA ASP A 80 2.47 1.12 -6.88
C ASP A 80 1.27 0.45 -7.56
N LEU A 81 1.55 -0.45 -8.50
CA LEU A 81 0.52 -1.35 -9.01
C LEU A 81 0.23 -2.42 -7.95
N ASN A 82 -0.76 -2.14 -7.13
CA ASN A 82 -1.30 -3.13 -6.20
C ASN A 82 -2.18 -4.13 -6.96
N VAL A 83 -1.56 -5.01 -7.73
CA VAL A 83 -2.27 -6.16 -8.31
C VAL A 83 -2.45 -7.17 -7.19
N VAL A 84 -3.61 -7.16 -6.60
CA VAL A 84 -3.95 -8.08 -5.51
C VAL A 84 -4.60 -9.32 -6.13
N HIS A 85 -3.89 -10.43 -6.11
CA HIS A 85 -4.40 -11.73 -6.51
C HIS A 85 -4.75 -12.54 -5.27
N HIS A 86 -5.95 -12.37 -4.74
CA HIS A 86 -6.44 -13.21 -3.67
C HIS A 86 -7.58 -14.11 -4.14
N THR A 87 -7.54 -15.35 -3.69
CA THR A 87 -8.65 -16.30 -3.82
C THR A 87 -9.83 -15.95 -2.93
N ASN A 88 -9.61 -15.11 -1.90
CA ASN A 88 -10.62 -14.66 -0.96
C ASN A 88 -10.83 -13.14 -1.08
N THR A 89 -12.01 -12.75 -1.52
CA THR A 89 -12.36 -11.34 -1.76
C THR A 89 -12.37 -10.50 -0.48
N PHE A 90 -12.77 -11.06 0.67
CA PHE A 90 -12.74 -10.33 1.94
C PHE A 90 -11.32 -10.04 2.41
N GLU A 91 -10.38 -10.99 2.22
CA GLU A 91 -8.96 -10.75 2.54
C GLU A 91 -8.40 -9.66 1.63
N THR A 92 -8.65 -9.74 0.33
CA THR A 92 -8.25 -8.71 -0.63
C THR A 92 -8.75 -7.34 -0.22
N TYR A 93 -10.04 -7.23 0.10
CA TYR A 93 -10.66 -5.97 0.50
C TYR A 93 -10.07 -5.43 1.81
N HIS A 94 -9.88 -6.31 2.78
CA HIS A 94 -9.25 -5.97 4.05
C HIS A 94 -7.84 -5.40 3.83
N ASP A 95 -7.01 -6.11 3.06
CA ASP A 95 -5.63 -5.71 2.80
C ASP A 95 -5.53 -4.38 2.05
N ILE A 96 -6.46 -4.12 1.12
CA ILE A 96 -6.53 -2.82 0.43
C ILE A 96 -6.79 -1.70 1.43
N LEU A 97 -7.81 -1.85 2.29
CA LEU A 97 -8.13 -0.81 3.28
C LEU A 97 -7.04 -0.66 4.33
N THR A 98 -6.42 -1.77 4.77
CA THR A 98 -5.30 -1.72 5.73
C THR A 98 -4.16 -0.88 5.19
N LYS A 99 -3.77 -1.06 3.93
CA LYS A 99 -2.72 -0.23 3.32
C LYS A 99 -3.04 1.26 3.31
N TYR A 100 -4.32 1.62 3.09
CA TYR A 100 -4.74 3.03 3.18
C TYR A 100 -4.69 3.54 4.62
N VAL A 101 -5.18 2.75 5.58
CA VAL A 101 -5.14 3.11 7.01
C VAL A 101 -3.69 3.32 7.47
N ASP A 102 -2.79 2.40 7.15
CA ASP A 102 -1.37 2.50 7.49
C ASP A 102 -0.72 3.73 6.83
N ALA A 103 -1.04 4.01 5.57
CA ALA A 103 -0.53 5.19 4.89
C ALA A 103 -1.00 6.49 5.56
N PHE A 104 -2.28 6.57 5.92
CA PHE A 104 -2.83 7.74 6.61
C PHE A 104 -2.28 7.89 8.03
N ASP A 105 -2.09 6.81 8.77
CA ASP A 105 -1.52 6.84 10.11
C ASP A 105 -0.10 7.41 10.12
N ASN A 106 0.70 7.12 9.11
CA ASN A 106 2.06 7.62 8.97
C ASN A 106 2.14 9.13 8.67
N ILE A 107 1.09 9.73 8.11
CA ILE A 107 1.11 11.13 7.66
C ILE A 107 0.20 12.06 8.45
N ARG A 108 -0.73 11.54 9.26
CA ARG A 108 -1.77 12.32 9.96
C ARG A 108 -1.24 13.38 10.92
N GLU A 109 -0.06 13.15 11.49
CA GLU A 109 0.54 14.06 12.47
C GLU A 109 1.29 15.23 11.82
N ASP A 110 1.59 15.14 10.53
CA ASP A 110 2.21 16.23 9.79
C ASP A 110 1.17 17.32 9.47
N PRO A 111 1.34 18.54 10.03
CA PRO A 111 0.39 19.63 9.83
C PRO A 111 0.35 20.16 8.39
N THR A 112 1.31 19.80 7.57
CA THR A 112 1.41 20.22 6.16
C THR A 112 0.80 19.20 5.19
N THR A 113 0.32 18.05 5.71
CA THR A 113 -0.26 17.00 4.87
C THR A 113 -1.57 17.46 4.25
N GLU A 114 -1.63 17.34 2.93
CA GLU A 114 -2.81 17.53 2.11
C GLU A 114 -3.14 16.22 1.39
N MET A 115 -4.39 15.83 1.36
CA MET A 115 -4.85 14.66 0.63
C MET A 115 -5.63 15.09 -0.61
N ALA A 116 -5.16 14.67 -1.78
CA ALA A 116 -5.91 14.80 -3.03
C ALA A 116 -6.26 13.43 -3.59
N THR A 117 -7.52 13.20 -3.90
CA THR A 117 -7.97 11.95 -4.49
C THR A 117 -8.73 12.19 -5.78
N SER A 118 -8.37 11.46 -6.83
CA SER A 118 -9.06 11.48 -8.12
C SER A 118 -9.74 10.14 -8.34
N SER A 119 -11.03 10.16 -8.67
CA SER A 119 -11.81 8.94 -8.82
C SER A 119 -12.92 9.11 -9.86
N ASN A 120 -13.14 8.07 -10.65
CA ASN A 120 -14.31 7.93 -11.52
C ASN A 120 -15.47 7.15 -10.85
N ILE A 121 -15.30 6.77 -9.59
CA ILE A 121 -16.31 6.14 -8.75
C ILE A 121 -16.49 6.94 -7.47
N LEU A 122 -17.60 6.72 -6.77
CA LEU A 122 -17.85 7.39 -5.49
C LEU A 122 -16.74 7.06 -4.48
N PRO A 123 -16.06 8.08 -3.90
CA PRO A 123 -15.00 7.86 -2.91
C PRO A 123 -15.48 7.05 -1.71
N GLN A 124 -14.65 6.11 -1.27
CA GLN A 124 -14.98 5.19 -0.17
C GLN A 124 -15.32 5.93 1.13
N ALA A 125 -14.62 7.01 1.43
CA ALA A 125 -14.87 7.83 2.62
C ALA A 125 -16.32 8.34 2.74
N LEU A 126 -17.04 8.48 1.61
CA LEU A 126 -18.41 8.99 1.61
C LEU A 126 -19.45 7.92 1.93
N TYR A 127 -19.21 6.65 1.58
CA TYR A 127 -20.21 5.61 1.76
C TYR A 127 -19.89 4.58 2.85
N LEU A 128 -18.62 4.39 3.23
CA LEU A 128 -18.24 3.37 4.22
C LEU A 128 -18.81 3.59 5.62
N LYS A 129 -19.22 4.82 5.94
CA LYS A 129 -19.91 5.14 7.20
C LYS A 129 -21.39 4.68 7.24
N HIS A 130 -21.92 4.19 6.11
CA HIS A 130 -23.30 3.74 5.98
C HIS A 130 -23.31 2.22 5.74
N ASP A 131 -23.63 1.44 6.75
CA ASP A 131 -23.53 -0.03 6.72
C ASP A 131 -24.21 -0.69 5.53
N VAL A 132 -25.47 -0.28 5.23
CA VAL A 132 -26.23 -0.84 4.10
C VAL A 132 -25.56 -0.53 2.77
N LEU A 133 -25.10 0.70 2.60
CA LEU A 133 -24.45 1.14 1.36
C LEU A 133 -23.08 0.51 1.19
N SER A 134 -22.31 0.39 2.28
CA SER A 134 -21.01 -0.29 2.26
C SER A 134 -21.17 -1.77 1.93
N LYS A 135 -22.17 -2.44 2.52
CA LYS A 135 -22.50 -3.84 2.23
C LYS A 135 -22.88 -4.03 0.77
N PHE A 136 -23.75 -3.15 0.22
CA PHE A 136 -24.18 -3.21 -1.18
C PHE A 136 -22.98 -3.02 -2.14
N ARG A 137 -22.14 -2.05 -1.89
CA ARG A 137 -20.93 -1.80 -2.70
C ARG A 137 -19.95 -2.97 -2.66
N LEU A 138 -19.77 -3.57 -1.50
CA LEU A 138 -18.93 -4.75 -1.35
C LEU A 138 -19.51 -5.97 -2.08
N PHE A 139 -20.84 -6.19 -1.95
CA PHE A 139 -21.55 -7.22 -2.69
C PHE A 139 -21.35 -7.07 -4.20
N LYS A 140 -21.56 -5.85 -4.73
CA LYS A 140 -21.38 -5.55 -6.14
C LYS A 140 -19.95 -5.84 -6.62
N TRP A 141 -18.96 -5.40 -5.87
CA TRP A 141 -17.56 -5.66 -6.18
C TRP A 141 -17.24 -7.16 -6.20
N MET A 142 -17.75 -7.93 -5.23
CA MET A 142 -17.60 -9.38 -5.19
C MET A 142 -18.32 -10.07 -6.36
N TYR A 143 -19.51 -9.59 -6.71
CA TYR A 143 -20.29 -10.12 -7.83
C TYR A 143 -19.58 -9.91 -9.18
N GLN A 144 -18.99 -8.74 -9.39
CA GLN A 144 -18.23 -8.42 -10.59
C GLN A 144 -16.96 -9.27 -10.73
N ASN A 145 -16.39 -9.73 -9.63
CA ASN A 145 -15.20 -10.60 -9.61
C ASN A 145 -15.55 -12.09 -9.54
N GLU A 146 -16.82 -12.47 -9.74
CA GLU A 146 -17.30 -13.85 -9.76
C GLU A 146 -17.02 -14.66 -8.47
N ASN A 147 -16.76 -13.98 -7.36
CA ASN A 147 -16.38 -14.60 -6.07
C ASN A 147 -17.50 -14.59 -5.04
N ILE A 148 -18.77 -14.65 -5.48
CA ILE A 148 -19.91 -14.60 -4.59
C ILE A 148 -20.81 -15.82 -4.77
N LYS A 149 -21.27 -16.39 -3.66
CA LYS A 149 -22.19 -17.54 -3.68
C LYS A 149 -23.66 -17.14 -3.52
N CYS A 150 -23.93 -15.98 -2.89
CA CYS A 150 -25.27 -15.46 -2.68
C CYS A 150 -25.76 -14.64 -3.88
N LYS A 151 -27.08 -14.68 -4.13
CA LYS A 151 -27.70 -13.96 -5.25
C LYS A 151 -28.22 -12.56 -4.88
N HIS A 152 -28.48 -12.34 -3.60
CA HIS A 152 -29.01 -11.09 -3.07
C HIS A 152 -28.05 -10.52 -2.03
N PHE A 153 -27.90 -9.19 -2.02
CA PHE A 153 -26.94 -8.54 -1.11
C PHE A 153 -27.35 -8.70 0.37
N ASP A 154 -28.63 -8.92 0.67
CA ASP A 154 -29.11 -9.17 2.03
C ASP A 154 -28.54 -10.46 2.62
N GLU A 155 -28.28 -11.46 1.76
CA GLU A 155 -27.71 -12.76 2.14
C GLU A 155 -26.20 -12.70 2.42
N LEU A 156 -25.54 -11.60 2.06
CA LEU A 156 -24.11 -11.46 2.26
C LEU A 156 -23.82 -11.26 3.74
N GLU A 157 -23.11 -12.20 4.35
CA GLU A 157 -22.56 -12.06 5.69
C GLU A 157 -21.16 -11.45 5.62
N ILE A 158 -21.00 -10.28 6.25
CA ILE A 158 -19.73 -9.56 6.27
C ILE A 158 -19.00 -9.88 7.58
N PRO A 159 -17.75 -10.41 7.53
CA PRO A 159 -16.94 -10.64 8.72
C PRO A 159 -16.71 -9.36 9.54
N HIS A 160 -16.71 -9.46 10.87
CA HIS A 160 -16.49 -8.32 11.76
C HIS A 160 -15.20 -7.53 11.46
N LYS A 161 -14.15 -8.23 11.03
CA LYS A 161 -12.89 -7.56 10.67
C LYS A 161 -13.04 -6.56 9.53
N ILE A 162 -13.98 -6.80 8.60
CA ILE A 162 -14.25 -5.88 7.49
C ILE A 162 -14.93 -4.60 8.00
N TYR A 163 -15.91 -4.72 8.89
CA TYR A 163 -16.51 -3.55 9.53
C TYR A 163 -15.49 -2.75 10.35
N ASN A 164 -14.57 -3.41 11.03
CA ASN A 164 -13.54 -2.75 11.81
C ASN A 164 -12.60 -1.94 10.90
N ILE A 165 -12.05 -2.54 9.86
CA ILE A 165 -11.15 -1.83 8.94
C ILE A 165 -11.86 -0.70 8.17
N GLN A 166 -13.16 -0.84 7.87
CA GLN A 166 -13.96 0.24 7.30
C GLN A 166 -14.10 1.43 8.25
N LYS A 167 -14.33 1.17 9.55
CA LYS A 167 -14.37 2.22 10.58
C LYS A 167 -13.02 2.90 10.74
N ASP A 168 -11.95 2.13 10.77
CA ASP A 168 -10.59 2.67 10.88
C ASP A 168 -10.27 3.58 9.68
N PHE A 169 -10.61 3.15 8.47
CA PHE A 169 -10.45 3.95 7.26
C PHE A 169 -11.26 5.27 7.33
N VAL A 170 -12.53 5.23 7.75
CA VAL A 170 -13.37 6.43 7.89
C VAL A 170 -12.79 7.36 8.96
N ASN A 171 -12.37 6.82 10.11
CA ASN A 171 -11.79 7.60 11.19
C ASN A 171 -10.50 8.30 10.73
N MET A 172 -9.63 7.59 10.02
CA MET A 172 -8.38 8.16 9.50
C MET A 172 -8.63 9.26 8.47
N THR A 173 -9.56 9.04 7.54
CA THR A 173 -9.89 10.07 6.53
C THR A 173 -10.51 11.33 7.14
N GLN A 174 -11.26 11.19 8.23
CA GLN A 174 -11.84 12.34 8.96
C GLN A 174 -10.80 13.14 9.76
N GLN A 175 -9.64 12.58 10.04
CA GLN A 175 -8.55 13.28 10.74
C GLN A 175 -7.69 14.13 9.80
N MET A 176 -7.81 13.94 8.47
CA MET A 176 -7.10 14.76 7.50
C MET A 176 -7.60 16.20 7.53
N LYS A 177 -6.67 17.18 7.64
CA LYS A 177 -7.01 18.61 7.71
C LYS A 177 -7.58 19.15 6.41
N THR A 178 -7.00 18.70 5.30
CA THR A 178 -7.39 19.12 3.96
C THR A 178 -7.55 17.90 3.08
N THR A 179 -8.70 17.81 2.41
CA THR A 179 -8.98 16.72 1.47
C THR A 179 -9.65 17.28 0.23
N ASP A 180 -8.99 17.13 -0.91
CA ASP A 180 -9.51 17.51 -2.20
C ASP A 180 -10.01 16.28 -2.97
N TYR A 181 -11.27 16.31 -3.37
CA TYR A 181 -11.87 15.28 -4.21
C TYR A 181 -12.05 15.78 -5.64
N ILE A 182 -11.35 15.14 -6.57
CA ILE A 182 -11.44 15.42 -7.99
C ILE A 182 -12.30 14.32 -8.65
N TRP A 183 -13.49 14.68 -9.10
CA TRP A 183 -14.44 13.75 -9.69
C TRP A 183 -14.68 14.02 -11.16
N ASP A 184 -14.89 12.94 -11.89
CA ASP A 184 -15.53 12.98 -13.19
C ASP A 184 -16.99 13.46 -13.03
N ASN A 185 -17.50 14.23 -14.00
CA ASN A 185 -18.88 14.71 -14.01
C ASN A 185 -19.91 13.58 -14.10
N THR A 186 -19.51 12.37 -14.49
CA THR A 186 -20.34 11.17 -14.62
C THR A 186 -20.35 10.29 -13.37
N VAL A 187 -19.61 10.64 -12.30
CA VAL A 187 -19.45 9.80 -11.10
C VAL A 187 -20.80 9.40 -10.49
N PHE A 188 -21.75 10.32 -10.41
CA PHE A 188 -23.07 10.04 -9.85
C PHE A 188 -23.97 9.24 -10.80
N GLU A 189 -23.82 9.42 -12.10
CA GLU A 189 -24.53 8.60 -13.10
C GLU A 189 -24.08 7.14 -13.02
N HIS A 190 -22.80 6.89 -12.85
CA HIS A 190 -22.27 5.55 -12.66
C HIS A 190 -22.76 4.88 -11.36
N VAL A 191 -22.95 5.65 -10.30
CA VAL A 191 -23.49 5.12 -9.03
C VAL A 191 -24.95 4.69 -9.18
N VAL A 192 -25.74 5.39 -10.01
CA VAL A 192 -27.17 5.13 -10.20
C VAL A 192 -27.43 4.04 -11.25
N ARG A 193 -26.62 4.01 -12.31
CA ARG A 193 -26.77 3.03 -13.40
C ARG A 193 -26.26 1.64 -13.05
N ASP A 194 -25.23 1.59 -12.25
CA ASP A 194 -24.61 0.38 -11.81
C ASP A 194 -25.33 -0.29 -10.64
#